data_05ca777ea1affcbe47342ae35a58cffb
#
_entry.id   05ca777ea1affcbe47342ae35a58cffb
#
_cell.length_a   1.000
_cell.length_b   1.000
_cell.length_c   1.000
_cell.angle_alpha   90.00
_cell.angle_beta   90.00
_cell.angle_gamma   90.00
#
_symmetry.space_group_name_H-M   'P 1'
#
loop_
_entity.id
_entity.type
_entity.pdbx_description
1 polymer ?
#
loop_
_entity_poly.entity_id
_entity_poly.type
_entity_poly.pdbx_seq_one_letter_code
_entity_poly.pdbx_strand_id
1 'polypeptide(L)'
;SFAAWPLFLVKLQPLWNLSNFSVGWVSGAYFIGYVFATPVLVGLTDRYDAKYIYIFSTLIAAVGAFGFAMTAQGFWSAAFCWGLVGAGLAGTYMPGLQILNARLDDDHRLRLLPYYTSAFGIGTGLSFFVMGWLYSYANWTSAFIYAGLSSLSAGLLVSAVIRPQPVKNESDSPRRHPLDFRPAFRNAAAMRYI
;
A
#
# COMPACT_ATOMS: atom_id res chain seq x y z
N SER A 1 -3.61 0.38 8.70
CA SER A 1 -4.02 -1.00 8.38
C SER A 1 -2.91 -2.04 8.56
N PHE A 2 -1.65 -1.68 8.34
CA PHE A 2 -0.49 -2.59 8.45
C PHE A 2 -0.40 -3.33 9.80
N ALA A 3 -0.70 -2.67 10.91
CA ALA A 3 -0.56 -3.22 12.25
C ALA A 3 -1.68 -4.23 12.65
N ALA A 4 -2.76 -4.35 11.86
CA ALA A 4 -3.90 -5.18 12.26
C ALA A 4 -3.54 -6.66 12.40
N TRP A 5 -2.95 -7.27 11.38
CA TRP A 5 -2.59 -8.69 11.43
C TRP A 5 -1.58 -9.03 12.52
N PRO A 6 -0.41 -8.35 12.62
CA PRO A 6 0.58 -8.71 13.64
C PRO A 6 0.05 -8.65 15.08
N LEU A 7 -0.80 -7.67 15.39
CA LEU A 7 -1.35 -7.53 16.74
C LEU A 7 -2.44 -8.55 17.05
N PHE A 8 -3.32 -8.84 16.11
CA PHE A 8 -4.41 -9.78 16.33
C PHE A 8 -4.02 -11.24 16.10
N LEU A 9 -2.82 -11.49 15.58
CA LEU A 9 -2.29 -12.81 15.34
C LEU A 9 -2.39 -13.73 16.57
N VAL A 10 -2.03 -13.23 17.75
CA VAL A 10 -2.05 -13.98 19.01
C VAL A 10 -3.47 -14.49 19.34
N LYS A 11 -4.52 -13.76 18.93
CA LYS A 11 -5.93 -14.18 19.10
C LYS A 11 -6.40 -15.08 17.98
N LEU A 12 -5.97 -14.81 16.73
CA LEU A 12 -6.46 -15.50 15.54
C LEU A 12 -5.80 -16.87 15.34
N GLN A 13 -4.55 -17.02 15.75
CA GLN A 13 -3.82 -18.28 15.61
C GLN A 13 -4.52 -19.45 16.32
N PRO A 14 -4.86 -19.36 17.62
CA PRO A 14 -5.61 -20.43 18.30
C PRO A 14 -7.05 -20.55 17.82
N LEU A 15 -7.71 -19.44 17.46
CA LEU A 15 -9.09 -19.43 17.01
C LEU A 15 -9.29 -20.23 15.70
N TRP A 16 -8.31 -20.18 14.81
CA TRP A 16 -8.36 -20.88 13.52
C TRP A 16 -7.44 -22.10 13.46
N ASN A 17 -6.87 -22.53 14.59
CA ASN A 17 -5.92 -23.64 14.70
C ASN A 17 -4.77 -23.53 13.67
N LEU A 18 -4.22 -22.33 13.48
CA LEU A 18 -3.15 -22.10 12.52
C LEU A 18 -1.81 -22.56 13.09
N SER A 19 -1.07 -23.32 12.26
CA SER A 19 0.32 -23.61 12.56
C SER A 19 1.20 -22.36 12.44
N ASN A 20 2.37 -22.35 13.08
CA ASN A 20 3.35 -21.26 12.94
C ASN A 20 3.76 -21.05 11.47
N PHE A 21 3.83 -22.12 10.69
CA PHE A 21 4.08 -22.07 9.25
C PHE A 21 2.96 -21.33 8.50
N SER A 22 1.69 -21.64 8.79
CA SER A 22 0.54 -20.97 8.18
C SER A 22 0.50 -19.49 8.52
N VAL A 23 0.81 -19.13 9.76
CA VAL A 23 0.93 -17.76 10.23
C VAL A 23 2.00 -16.98 9.45
N GLY A 24 3.17 -17.61 9.26
CA GLY A 24 4.25 -17.03 8.45
C GLY A 24 3.81 -16.78 7.00
N TRP A 25 3.08 -17.72 6.41
CA TRP A 25 2.55 -17.57 5.04
C TRP A 25 1.50 -16.46 4.92
N VAL A 26 0.57 -16.33 5.87
CA VAL A 26 -0.38 -15.20 5.87
C VAL A 26 0.35 -13.87 5.98
N SER A 27 1.36 -13.79 6.85
CA SER A 27 2.21 -12.60 6.96
C SER A 27 2.97 -12.33 5.66
N GLY A 28 3.51 -13.39 5.02
CA GLY A 28 4.19 -13.32 3.74
C GLY A 28 3.29 -12.92 2.58
N ALA A 29 2.01 -13.31 2.60
CA ALA A 29 1.04 -12.98 1.57
C ALA A 29 0.88 -11.47 1.38
N TYR A 30 0.99 -10.69 2.45
CA TYR A 30 1.01 -9.23 2.38
C TYR A 30 2.17 -8.71 1.52
N PHE A 31 3.38 -9.20 1.77
CA PHE A 31 4.57 -8.78 1.02
C PHE A 31 4.54 -9.32 -0.42
N ILE A 32 4.00 -10.51 -0.63
CA ILE A 32 3.78 -11.07 -1.97
C ILE A 32 2.84 -10.14 -2.76
N GLY A 33 1.69 -9.79 -2.19
CA GLY A 33 0.75 -8.85 -2.80
C GLY A 33 1.41 -7.50 -3.12
N TYR A 34 2.19 -6.96 -2.18
CA TYR A 34 2.94 -5.73 -2.37
C TYR A 34 3.94 -5.82 -3.53
N VAL A 35 4.79 -6.85 -3.53
CA VAL A 35 5.87 -7.02 -4.54
C VAL A 35 5.30 -7.21 -5.94
N PHE A 36 4.25 -8.03 -6.10
CA PHE A 36 3.65 -8.25 -7.41
C PHE A 36 2.84 -7.06 -7.92
N ALA A 37 2.18 -6.32 -7.02
CA ALA A 37 1.41 -5.15 -7.41
C ALA A 37 2.28 -3.92 -7.72
N THR A 38 3.45 -3.79 -7.09
CA THR A 38 4.33 -2.62 -7.24
C THR A 38 4.70 -2.32 -8.69
N PRO A 39 5.27 -3.25 -9.50
CA PRO A 39 5.66 -2.93 -10.87
C PRO A 39 4.47 -2.59 -11.76
N VAL A 40 3.30 -3.17 -11.47
CA VAL A 40 2.07 -2.90 -12.22
C VAL A 40 1.53 -1.52 -11.86
N LEU A 41 1.27 -1.26 -10.59
CA LEU A 41 0.64 -0.02 -10.13
C LEU A 41 1.56 1.20 -10.31
N VAL A 42 2.85 1.05 -10.05
CA VAL A 42 3.82 2.13 -10.29
C VAL A 42 4.01 2.35 -11.79
N GLY A 43 4.11 1.29 -12.59
CA GLY A 43 4.20 1.43 -14.05
C GLY A 43 2.96 2.04 -14.71
N LEU A 44 1.76 1.89 -14.09
CA LEU A 44 0.56 2.57 -14.57
C LEU A 44 0.61 4.10 -14.37
N THR A 45 1.41 4.61 -13.43
CA THR A 45 1.56 6.06 -13.23
C THR A 45 2.25 6.78 -14.39
N ASP A 46 2.94 6.05 -15.27
CA ASP A 46 3.49 6.59 -16.53
C ASP A 46 2.39 6.90 -17.57
N ARG A 47 1.20 6.31 -17.40
CA ARG A 47 0.08 6.45 -18.35
C ARG A 47 -1.12 7.17 -17.77
N TYR A 48 -1.32 7.07 -16.47
CA TYR A 48 -2.46 7.63 -15.74
C TYR A 48 -1.96 8.54 -14.63
N ASP A 49 -2.74 9.57 -14.30
CA ASP A 49 -2.42 10.42 -13.15
C ASP A 49 -2.29 9.55 -11.87
N ALA A 50 -1.18 9.74 -11.17
CA ALA A 50 -0.87 9.04 -9.92
C ALA A 50 -2.00 9.17 -8.87
N LYS A 51 -2.83 10.23 -8.94
CA LYS A 51 -4.03 10.40 -8.12
C LYS A 51 -4.99 9.24 -8.28
N TYR A 52 -5.31 8.83 -9.51
CA TYR A 52 -6.27 7.74 -9.77
C TYR A 52 -5.70 6.39 -9.33
N ILE A 53 -4.40 6.18 -9.53
CA ILE A 53 -3.72 4.96 -9.06
C ILE A 53 -3.74 4.88 -7.53
N TYR A 54 -3.50 6.02 -6.85
CA TYR A 54 -3.59 6.10 -5.40
C TYR A 54 -5.00 5.73 -4.90
N ILE A 55 -6.05 6.36 -5.46
CA ILE A 55 -7.44 6.09 -5.08
C ILE A 55 -7.80 4.62 -5.33
N PHE A 56 -7.48 4.09 -6.50
CA PHE A 56 -7.72 2.68 -6.82
C PHE A 56 -7.04 1.74 -5.83
N SER A 57 -5.82 2.05 -5.44
CA SER A 57 -5.04 1.25 -4.49
C SER A 57 -5.60 1.31 -3.07
N THR A 58 -6.13 2.47 -2.64
CA THR A 58 -6.84 2.55 -1.35
C THR A 58 -8.14 1.74 -1.36
N LEU A 59 -8.83 1.65 -2.50
CA LEU A 59 -10.00 0.79 -2.66
C LEU A 59 -9.62 -0.69 -2.57
N ILE A 60 -8.54 -1.12 -3.23
CA ILE A 60 -8.04 -2.51 -3.11
C ILE A 60 -7.72 -2.84 -1.64
N ALA A 61 -7.00 -1.95 -0.94
CA ALA A 61 -6.68 -2.14 0.47
C ALA A 61 -7.94 -2.22 1.35
N ALA A 62 -8.94 -1.37 1.07
CA ALA A 62 -10.20 -1.38 1.80
C ALA A 62 -10.99 -2.68 1.56
N VAL A 63 -11.10 -3.13 0.30
CA VAL A 63 -11.74 -4.41 -0.04
C VAL A 63 -11.03 -5.57 0.64
N GLY A 64 -9.69 -5.59 0.64
CA GLY A 64 -8.92 -6.60 1.36
C GLY A 64 -9.19 -6.60 2.86
N ALA A 65 -9.23 -5.42 3.49
CA ALA A 65 -9.48 -5.30 4.93
C ALA A 65 -10.93 -5.66 5.32
N PHE A 66 -11.93 -5.19 4.58
CA PHE A 66 -13.32 -5.58 4.78
C PHE A 66 -13.56 -7.06 4.48
N GLY A 67 -12.97 -7.56 3.39
CA GLY A 67 -13.00 -8.98 3.06
C GLY A 67 -12.43 -9.82 4.19
N PHE A 68 -11.29 -9.41 4.76
CA PHE A 68 -10.72 -10.07 5.94
C PHE A 68 -11.71 -10.07 7.11
N ALA A 69 -12.30 -8.90 7.44
CA ALA A 69 -13.27 -8.78 8.55
C ALA A 69 -14.51 -9.67 8.39
N MET A 70 -14.98 -9.86 7.15
CA MET A 70 -16.25 -10.53 6.86
C MET A 70 -16.09 -12.02 6.49
N THR A 71 -14.99 -12.40 5.86
CA THR A 71 -14.84 -13.72 5.24
C THR A 71 -13.67 -14.53 5.79
N ALA A 72 -12.77 -13.94 6.60
CA ALA A 72 -11.63 -14.68 7.10
C ALA A 72 -12.07 -15.68 8.19
N GLN A 73 -11.94 -16.96 7.88
CA GLN A 73 -12.28 -18.07 8.78
C GLN A 73 -11.15 -19.12 8.85
N GLY A 74 -10.01 -18.84 8.21
CA GLY A 74 -8.87 -19.75 8.17
C GLY A 74 -7.76 -19.23 7.26
N PHE A 75 -6.81 -20.11 6.98
CA PHE A 75 -5.58 -19.78 6.28
C PHE A 75 -5.79 -19.12 4.91
N TRP A 76 -6.56 -19.74 4.00
CA TRP A 76 -6.68 -19.28 2.62
C TRP A 76 -7.38 -17.94 2.47
N SER A 77 -8.50 -17.77 3.19
CA SER A 77 -9.24 -16.51 3.18
C SER A 77 -8.43 -15.38 3.81
N ALA A 78 -7.73 -15.65 4.90
CA ALA A 78 -6.86 -14.68 5.55
C ALA A 78 -5.69 -14.29 4.64
N ALA A 79 -5.00 -15.26 4.03
CA ALA A 79 -3.86 -15.01 3.15
C ALA A 79 -4.27 -14.19 1.91
N PHE A 80 -5.39 -14.54 1.26
CA PHE A 80 -5.89 -13.81 0.10
C PHE A 80 -6.26 -12.36 0.44
N CYS A 81 -7.09 -12.17 1.47
CA CYS A 81 -7.51 -10.82 1.87
C CYS A 81 -6.33 -9.97 2.34
N TRP A 82 -5.38 -10.56 3.08
CA TRP A 82 -4.21 -9.85 3.55
C TRP A 82 -3.24 -9.51 2.42
N GLY A 83 -3.13 -10.38 1.42
CA GLY A 83 -2.41 -10.12 0.17
C GLY A 83 -2.99 -8.93 -0.61
N LEU A 84 -4.32 -8.79 -0.66
CA LEU A 84 -4.98 -7.61 -1.25
C LEU A 84 -4.65 -6.32 -0.50
N VAL A 85 -4.59 -6.36 0.84
CA VAL A 85 -4.16 -5.19 1.63
C VAL A 85 -2.73 -4.78 1.27
N GLY A 86 -1.84 -5.77 1.11
CA GLY A 86 -0.47 -5.52 0.65
C GLY A 86 -0.39 -4.94 -0.76
N ALA A 87 -1.17 -5.49 -1.69
CA ALA A 87 -1.28 -4.96 -3.06
C ALA A 87 -1.77 -3.50 -3.07
N GLY A 88 -2.73 -3.16 -2.22
CA GLY A 88 -3.20 -1.77 -2.07
C GLY A 88 -2.12 -0.83 -1.54
N LEU A 89 -1.25 -1.28 -0.63
CA LEU A 89 -0.14 -0.46 -0.15
C LEU A 89 0.84 -0.10 -1.28
N ALA A 90 1.09 -1.00 -2.22
CA ALA A 90 2.02 -0.79 -3.32
C ALA A 90 1.69 0.47 -4.14
N GLY A 91 0.41 0.73 -4.38
CA GLY A 91 -0.02 1.89 -5.15
C GLY A 91 -0.35 3.13 -4.30
N THR A 92 -0.05 3.14 -3.00
CA THR A 92 -0.25 4.33 -2.16
C THR A 92 1.05 5.06 -1.86
N TYR A 93 2.13 4.36 -1.54
CA TYR A 93 3.37 5.01 -1.12
C TYR A 93 4.08 5.70 -2.30
N MET A 94 4.43 4.97 -3.36
CA MET A 94 5.15 5.54 -4.50
C MET A 94 4.30 6.51 -5.34
N PRO A 95 3.04 6.20 -5.71
CA PRO A 95 2.18 7.18 -6.36
C PRO A 95 1.89 8.41 -5.49
N GLY A 96 1.78 8.26 -4.16
CA GLY A 96 1.67 9.41 -3.24
C GLY A 96 2.89 10.33 -3.31
N LEU A 97 4.10 9.78 -3.37
CA LEU A 97 5.32 10.54 -3.57
C LEU A 97 5.36 11.24 -4.94
N GLN A 98 4.90 10.57 -6.00
CA GLN A 98 4.81 11.16 -7.35
C GLN A 98 3.80 12.33 -7.38
N ILE A 99 2.65 12.18 -6.70
CA ILE A 99 1.67 13.26 -6.54
C ILE A 99 2.31 14.49 -5.89
N LEU A 100 3.12 14.29 -4.86
CA LEU A 100 3.83 15.36 -4.18
C LEU A 100 4.87 16.01 -5.10
N ASN A 101 5.71 15.19 -5.74
CA ASN A 101 6.78 15.65 -6.63
C ASN A 101 6.26 16.42 -7.84
N ALA A 102 5.11 16.04 -8.39
CA ALA A 102 4.53 16.69 -9.57
C ALA A 102 3.96 18.09 -9.27
N ARG A 103 3.76 18.45 -8.00
CA ARG A 103 3.09 19.69 -7.57
C ARG A 103 4.00 20.68 -6.86
N LEU A 104 5.25 20.32 -6.64
CA LEU A 104 6.20 21.14 -5.90
C LEU A 104 7.36 21.55 -6.81
N ASP A 105 7.80 22.79 -6.66
CA ASP A 105 9.04 23.29 -7.19
C ASP A 105 10.24 22.60 -6.51
N ASP A 106 11.39 22.57 -7.17
CA ASP A 106 12.56 21.82 -6.71
C ASP A 106 13.00 22.17 -5.28
N ASP A 107 12.95 23.45 -4.90
CA ASP A 107 13.32 23.91 -3.56
C ASP A 107 12.34 23.40 -2.47
N HIS A 108 11.04 23.43 -2.75
CA HIS A 108 10.03 22.93 -1.83
C HIS A 108 10.02 21.40 -1.77
N ARG A 109 10.31 20.73 -2.89
CA ARG A 109 10.42 19.27 -2.97
C ARG A 109 11.49 18.74 -2.03
N LEU A 110 12.71 19.30 -2.09
CA LEU A 110 13.82 18.87 -1.23
C LEU A 110 13.51 19.01 0.27
N ARG A 111 12.72 20.02 0.64
CA ARG A 111 12.32 20.24 2.04
C ARG A 111 11.19 19.32 2.49
N LEU A 112 10.23 19.00 1.60
CA LEU A 112 9.03 18.25 1.97
C LEU A 112 9.19 16.73 1.85
N LEU A 113 10.15 16.23 1.07
CA LEU A 113 10.42 14.80 0.97
C LEU A 113 10.72 14.13 2.33
N PRO A 114 11.59 14.69 3.20
CA PRO A 114 11.82 14.13 4.53
C PRO A 114 10.55 14.09 5.40
N TYR A 115 9.69 15.10 5.30
CA TYR A 115 8.42 15.11 6.04
C TYR A 115 7.46 14.03 5.54
N TYR A 116 7.41 13.76 4.23
CA TYR A 116 6.60 12.69 3.67
C TYR A 116 7.05 11.31 4.19
N THR A 117 8.34 11.03 4.19
CA THR A 117 8.90 9.78 4.73
C THR A 117 8.69 9.67 6.24
N SER A 118 8.87 10.76 6.97
CA SER A 118 8.63 10.80 8.43
C SER A 118 7.14 10.59 8.75
N ALA A 119 6.24 11.16 7.96
CA ALA A 119 4.80 10.97 8.11
C ALA A 119 4.39 9.50 7.94
N PHE A 120 5.07 8.74 7.06
CA PHE A 120 4.85 7.30 6.93
C PHE A 120 5.25 6.56 8.23
N GLY A 121 6.39 6.89 8.81
CA GLY A 121 6.84 6.32 10.08
C GLY A 121 5.90 6.64 11.25
N ILE A 122 5.50 7.93 11.37
CA ILE A 122 4.54 8.38 12.38
C ILE A 122 3.18 7.69 12.19
N GLY A 123 2.69 7.61 10.96
CA GLY A 123 1.44 6.92 10.62
C GLY A 123 1.47 5.44 10.96
N THR A 124 2.62 4.79 10.74
CA THR A 124 2.82 3.38 11.14
C THR A 124 2.78 3.23 12.65
N GLY A 125 3.50 4.07 13.40
CA GLY A 125 3.47 4.07 14.87
C GLY A 125 2.07 4.32 15.43
N LEU A 126 1.36 5.31 14.89
CA LEU A 126 -0.03 5.60 15.26
C LEU A 126 -0.96 4.42 14.94
N SER A 127 -0.74 3.72 13.82
CA SER A 127 -1.49 2.51 13.47
C SER A 127 -1.30 1.41 14.54
N PHE A 128 -0.09 1.19 15.02
CA PHE A 128 0.15 0.24 16.12
C PHE A 128 -0.53 0.67 17.42
N PHE A 129 -0.47 1.95 17.75
CA PHE A 129 -1.13 2.48 18.94
C PHE A 129 -2.65 2.28 18.90
N VAL A 130 -3.30 2.68 17.80
CA VAL A 130 -4.76 2.53 17.62
C VAL A 130 -5.16 1.06 17.59
N MET A 131 -4.40 0.20 16.89
CA MET A 131 -4.69 -1.24 16.84
C MET A 131 -4.45 -1.92 18.18
N GLY A 132 -3.47 -1.47 18.97
CA GLY A 132 -3.25 -1.94 20.34
C GLY A 132 -4.41 -1.57 21.27
N TRP A 133 -4.93 -0.35 21.13
CA TRP A 133 -6.13 0.07 21.85
C TRP A 133 -7.36 -0.78 21.45
N LEU A 134 -7.59 -0.97 20.15
CA LEU A 134 -8.67 -1.85 19.66
C LEU A 134 -8.49 -3.31 20.11
N TYR A 135 -7.24 -3.78 20.23
CA TYR A 135 -6.96 -5.13 20.74
C TYR A 135 -7.49 -5.34 22.17
N SER A 136 -7.43 -4.29 23.00
CA SER A 136 -7.85 -4.34 24.41
C SER A 136 -9.38 -4.24 24.59
N TYR A 137 -10.07 -3.49 23.72
CA TYR A 137 -11.47 -3.12 23.91
C TYR A 137 -12.41 -3.61 22.82
N ALA A 138 -11.91 -4.13 21.71
CA ALA A 138 -12.71 -4.52 20.57
C ALA A 138 -12.34 -5.92 20.04
N ASN A 139 -13.20 -6.44 19.18
CA ASN A 139 -12.96 -7.69 18.47
C ASN A 139 -12.02 -7.47 17.28
N TRP A 140 -11.34 -8.53 16.85
CA TRP A 140 -10.48 -8.52 15.66
C TRP A 140 -11.22 -8.02 14.41
N THR A 141 -12.49 -8.39 14.24
CA THR A 141 -13.34 -7.94 13.13
C THR A 141 -13.44 -6.41 13.08
N SER A 142 -13.67 -5.75 14.22
CA SER A 142 -13.74 -4.29 14.32
C SER A 142 -12.42 -3.62 13.92
N ALA A 143 -11.29 -4.23 14.26
CA ALA A 143 -9.98 -3.72 13.89
C ALA A 143 -9.76 -3.75 12.36
N PHE A 144 -10.18 -4.82 11.69
CA PHE A 144 -10.08 -4.90 10.23
C PHE A 144 -11.10 -3.99 9.53
N ILE A 145 -12.29 -3.80 10.09
CA ILE A 145 -13.26 -2.79 9.62
C ILE A 145 -12.64 -1.38 9.73
N TYR A 146 -12.05 -1.05 10.86
CA TYR A 146 -11.34 0.22 11.04
C TYR A 146 -10.21 0.39 10.02
N ALA A 147 -9.44 -0.66 9.76
CA ALA A 147 -8.40 -0.64 8.73
C ALA A 147 -8.96 -0.35 7.33
N GLY A 148 -10.10 -0.94 6.98
CA GLY A 148 -10.81 -0.66 5.73
C GLY A 148 -11.31 0.78 5.64
N LEU A 149 -11.96 1.28 6.70
CA LEU A 149 -12.44 2.66 6.79
C LEU A 149 -11.29 3.67 6.70
N SER A 150 -10.16 3.42 7.36
CA SER A 150 -8.99 4.28 7.28
C SER A 150 -8.40 4.34 5.87
N SER A 151 -8.42 3.23 5.12
CA SER A 151 -7.99 3.20 3.73
C SER A 151 -8.95 3.98 2.82
N LEU A 152 -10.26 3.83 3.01
CA LEU A 152 -11.26 4.61 2.27
C LEU A 152 -11.15 6.11 2.57
N SER A 153 -10.99 6.49 3.83
CA SER A 153 -10.85 7.91 4.21
C SER A 153 -9.61 8.54 3.56
N ALA A 154 -8.50 7.81 3.46
CA ALA A 154 -7.31 8.30 2.76
C ALA A 154 -7.59 8.52 1.26
N GLY A 155 -8.28 7.59 0.59
CA GLY A 155 -8.70 7.75 -0.81
C GLY A 155 -9.64 8.93 -1.01
N LEU A 156 -10.62 9.10 -0.13
CA LEU A 156 -11.56 10.22 -0.17
C LEU A 156 -10.86 11.56 0.03
N LEU A 157 -9.96 11.67 1.01
CA LEU A 157 -9.16 12.88 1.23
C LEU A 157 -8.33 13.24 0.01
N VAL A 158 -7.64 12.29 -0.60
CA VAL A 158 -6.88 12.52 -1.82
C VAL A 158 -7.80 12.93 -2.98
N SER A 159 -8.97 12.31 -3.09
CA SER A 159 -9.94 12.66 -4.14
C SER A 159 -10.45 14.08 -4.02
N ALA A 160 -10.71 14.55 -2.79
CA ALA A 160 -11.26 15.85 -2.50
C ALA A 160 -10.21 16.98 -2.56
N VAL A 161 -9.00 16.74 -2.04
CA VAL A 161 -7.97 17.79 -1.89
C VAL A 161 -7.11 17.91 -3.15
N ILE A 162 -6.82 16.81 -3.82
CA ILE A 162 -5.87 16.78 -4.92
C ILE A 162 -6.61 16.92 -6.26
N ARG A 163 -6.28 17.96 -7.04
CA ARG A 163 -6.81 18.13 -8.39
C ARG A 163 -6.08 17.20 -9.37
N PRO A 164 -6.77 16.60 -10.35
CA PRO A 164 -6.11 15.83 -11.41
C PRO A 164 -5.13 16.70 -12.18
N GLN A 165 -4.00 16.11 -12.56
CA GLN A 165 -3.06 16.75 -13.49
C GLN A 165 -2.95 15.91 -14.75
N PRO A 166 -2.88 16.54 -15.94
CA PRO A 166 -2.58 15.80 -17.15
C PRO A 166 -1.20 15.15 -17.00
N VAL A 167 -1.12 13.88 -17.33
CA VAL A 167 0.16 13.17 -17.42
C VAL A 167 0.99 13.92 -18.43
N LYS A 168 2.18 14.34 -18.03
CA LYS A 168 3.14 14.99 -18.93
C LYS A 168 3.49 13.96 -20.01
N ASN A 169 2.83 14.03 -21.16
CA ASN A 169 3.24 13.25 -22.32
C ASN A 169 4.63 13.73 -22.70
N GLU A 170 5.66 13.05 -22.27
CA GLU A 170 6.95 13.13 -22.93
C GLU A 170 6.76 12.51 -24.32
N SER A 171 6.29 13.34 -25.22
CA SER A 171 5.99 12.98 -26.62
C SER A 171 7.20 12.49 -27.43
N ASP A 172 8.38 12.46 -26.82
CA ASP A 172 9.64 12.05 -27.47
C ASP A 172 10.30 10.79 -26.89
N SER A 173 9.75 10.17 -25.84
CA SER A 173 10.28 8.89 -25.41
C SER A 173 9.48 7.74 -26.05
N PRO A 174 10.14 6.73 -26.63
CA PRO A 174 9.44 5.58 -27.20
C PRO A 174 8.58 4.93 -26.11
N ARG A 175 7.28 4.71 -26.40
CA ARG A 175 6.32 4.07 -25.49
C ARG A 175 6.86 2.71 -25.06
N ARG A 176 7.45 2.64 -23.88
CA ARG A 176 8.02 1.42 -23.32
C ARG A 176 6.93 0.62 -22.61
N HIS A 177 7.04 -0.69 -22.69
CA HIS A 177 6.15 -1.56 -21.91
C HIS A 177 6.43 -1.34 -20.41
N PRO A 178 5.40 -1.25 -19.52
CA PRO A 178 5.59 -0.99 -18.09
C PRO A 178 6.53 -1.98 -17.37
N LEU A 179 6.69 -3.17 -17.96
CA LEU A 179 7.57 -4.23 -17.44
C LEU A 179 8.85 -4.40 -18.26
N ASP A 180 9.26 -3.40 -19.07
CA ASP A 180 10.53 -3.46 -19.80
C ASP A 180 11.67 -2.93 -18.95
N PHE A 181 12.34 -3.82 -18.24
CA PHE A 181 13.52 -3.54 -17.42
C PHE A 181 14.84 -3.50 -18.20
N ARG A 182 14.84 -3.77 -19.52
CA ARG A 182 16.06 -3.81 -20.34
C ARG A 182 16.90 -2.53 -20.27
N PRO A 183 16.32 -1.31 -20.20
CA PRO A 183 17.13 -0.09 -20.10
C PRO A 183 17.88 0.04 -18.78
N ALA A 184 17.35 -0.49 -17.68
CA ALA A 184 18.01 -0.46 -16.38
C ALA A 184 19.31 -1.29 -16.42
N PHE A 185 19.27 -2.46 -17.06
CA PHE A 185 20.44 -3.33 -17.21
C PHE A 185 21.44 -2.86 -18.27
N ARG A 186 21.03 -1.98 -19.21
CA ARG A 186 21.93 -1.40 -20.23
C ARG A 186 22.62 -0.13 -19.75
N ASN A 187 22.19 0.47 -18.67
CA ASN A 187 22.80 1.68 -18.14
C ASN A 187 23.97 1.32 -17.22
N ALA A 188 25.20 1.44 -17.77
CA ALA A 188 26.44 1.14 -17.04
C ALA A 188 26.62 2.00 -15.77
N ALA A 189 26.00 3.19 -15.70
CA ALA A 189 26.01 4.02 -14.51
C ALA A 189 25.08 3.45 -13.42
N ALA A 190 23.91 2.93 -13.78
CA ALA A 190 23.00 2.27 -12.84
C ALA A 190 23.59 0.98 -12.27
N MET A 191 24.32 0.22 -13.09
CA MET A 191 24.98 -1.04 -12.66
C MET A 191 26.14 -0.84 -11.67
N ARG A 192 26.62 0.39 -11.47
CA ARG A 192 27.66 0.68 -10.46
C ARG A 192 27.09 0.86 -9.05
N TYR A 193 25.79 0.97 -8.90
CA TYR A 193 25.10 1.21 -7.63
C TYR A 193 24.22 0.01 -7.18
N ILE A 194 24.24 -1.09 -7.93
CA ILE A 194 23.65 -2.39 -7.57
C ILE A 194 24.79 -3.34 -7.13
#